data_592fedc7117e9bb0e1007d24fd502cc2
#
_entry.id   592fedc7117e9bb0e1007d24fd502cc2
#
_cell.length_a   1.000
_cell.length_b   1.000
_cell.length_c   1.000
_cell.angle_alpha   90.00
_cell.angle_beta   90.00
_cell.angle_gamma   90.00
#
_symmetry.space_group_name_H-M   'P 1'
#
loop_
_entity.id
_entity.type
_entity.pdbx_description
1 polymer ?
#
loop_
_entity_poly.entity_id
_entity_poly.type
_entity_poly.pdbx_seq_one_letter_code
_entity_poly.pdbx_strand_id
1 'polypeptide(L)'
;KHRNADWLEKYCVYMAVKKYFEGLSRHDWPADVARYNEHLIDDKRFHDEAELQAYMQYRFDLAWCELMNYAHKKGIEVIGDIPMYVSDDSADAWSEPENFWLSDTGKAIEISGAPPDNFAPEGQVWGNPTFRWDRMKENGYRWWMDRLRRAFSLYDRVRLDHFLGFHSYFSIPAGKACADGRWLAGPGKDLFQTAYD
;
A
#
# COMPACT_ATOMS: atom_id res chain seq x y z
N LYS A 1 3.29 7.36 -18.85
CA LYS A 1 3.45 8.19 -17.65
C LYS A 1 2.14 8.89 -17.25
N HIS A 2 1.47 9.67 -18.10
CA HIS A 2 0.29 10.47 -17.72
C HIS A 2 -0.90 9.68 -17.12
N ARG A 3 -1.08 8.41 -17.47
CA ARG A 3 -2.22 7.59 -17.05
C ARG A 3 -2.11 7.06 -15.61
N ASN A 4 -0.90 7.01 -15.06
CA ASN A 4 -0.57 6.44 -13.76
C ASN A 4 0.32 7.38 -12.93
N ALA A 5 0.32 8.70 -13.21
CA ALA A 5 1.25 9.67 -12.63
C ALA A 5 1.19 9.68 -11.10
N ASP A 6 -0.02 9.56 -10.53
CA ASP A 6 -0.25 9.73 -9.11
C ASP A 6 0.48 8.72 -8.21
N TRP A 7 0.66 7.48 -8.65
CA TRP A 7 1.35 6.45 -7.87
C TRP A 7 2.70 6.07 -8.46
N LEU A 8 2.82 6.06 -9.80
CA LEU A 8 3.97 5.50 -10.50
C LEU A 8 5.26 6.26 -10.20
N GLU A 9 5.19 7.58 -10.17
CA GLU A 9 6.34 8.43 -9.94
C GLU A 9 6.92 8.22 -8.52
N LYS A 10 6.06 8.26 -7.50
CA LYS A 10 6.42 7.98 -6.11
C LYS A 10 7.03 6.58 -5.94
N TYR A 11 6.41 5.58 -6.58
CA TYR A 11 6.92 4.21 -6.57
C TYR A 11 8.30 4.11 -7.24
N CYS A 12 8.49 4.72 -8.41
CA CYS A 12 9.75 4.66 -9.13
C CYS A 12 10.89 5.32 -8.34
N VAL A 13 10.62 6.47 -7.74
CA VAL A 13 11.61 7.16 -6.88
C VAL A 13 11.91 6.34 -5.64
N TYR A 14 10.90 5.77 -4.97
CA TYR A 14 11.10 4.87 -3.82
C TYR A 14 12.02 3.70 -4.19
N MET A 15 11.75 3.03 -5.31
CA MET A 15 12.54 1.90 -5.76
C MET A 15 13.97 2.29 -6.14
N ALA A 16 14.15 3.47 -6.71
CA ALA A 16 15.47 4.01 -7.03
C ALA A 16 16.30 4.32 -5.77
N VAL A 17 15.68 4.95 -4.76
CA VAL A 17 16.29 5.18 -3.45
C VAL A 17 16.63 3.85 -2.79
N LYS A 18 15.68 2.90 -2.79
CA LYS A 18 15.85 1.55 -2.24
C LYS A 18 17.07 0.84 -2.85
N LYS A 19 17.21 0.92 -4.16
CA LYS A 19 18.34 0.32 -4.88
C LYS A 19 19.65 1.05 -4.59
N TYR A 20 19.64 2.39 -4.55
CA TYR A 20 20.83 3.18 -4.25
C TYR A 20 21.43 2.85 -2.88
N PHE A 21 20.58 2.60 -1.89
CA PHE A 21 20.98 2.14 -0.56
C PHE A 21 20.94 0.61 -0.40
N GLU A 22 21.16 -0.15 -1.49
CA GLU A 22 21.35 -1.61 -1.49
C GLU A 22 20.23 -2.38 -0.76
N GLY A 23 18.98 -1.90 -0.83
CA GLY A 23 17.84 -2.54 -0.19
C GLY A 23 17.66 -2.21 1.29
N LEU A 24 18.46 -1.29 1.86
CA LEU A 24 18.33 -0.84 3.23
C LEU A 24 16.89 -0.39 3.54
N SER A 25 16.41 -0.67 4.75
CA SER A 25 15.09 -0.22 5.18
C SER A 25 15.00 1.31 5.11
N ARG A 26 13.83 1.83 4.70
CA ARG A 26 13.57 3.28 4.68
C ARG A 26 13.81 3.95 6.04
N HIS A 27 13.72 3.20 7.13
CA HIS A 27 13.96 3.68 8.49
C HIS A 27 15.44 3.96 8.79
N ASP A 28 16.33 3.40 7.97
CA ASP A 28 17.78 3.56 8.09
C ASP A 28 18.36 4.48 7.01
N TRP A 29 17.48 5.09 6.19
CA TRP A 29 17.90 6.03 5.16
C TRP A 29 18.35 7.37 5.76
N PRO A 30 19.30 8.06 5.10
CA PRO A 30 19.68 9.42 5.47
C PRO A 30 18.49 10.39 5.46
N ALA A 31 18.59 11.43 6.26
CA ALA A 31 17.50 12.40 6.50
C ALA A 31 16.97 13.08 5.22
N ASP A 32 17.81 13.26 4.21
CA ASP A 32 17.46 13.91 2.94
C ASP A 32 16.52 13.07 2.06
N VAL A 33 16.46 11.75 2.32
CA VAL A 33 15.60 10.80 1.61
C VAL A 33 14.66 10.01 2.52
N ALA A 34 14.79 10.14 3.85
CA ALA A 34 13.97 9.41 4.82
C ALA A 34 12.47 9.74 4.70
N ARG A 35 12.14 10.89 4.12
CA ARG A 35 10.77 11.32 3.80
C ARG A 35 10.68 11.71 2.34
N TYR A 36 9.57 11.33 1.71
CA TYR A 36 9.30 11.76 0.35
C TYR A 36 9.17 13.29 0.28
N ASN A 37 9.78 13.85 -0.77
CA ASN A 37 9.55 15.22 -1.21
C ASN A 37 9.71 15.27 -2.74
N GLU A 38 9.06 16.21 -3.38
CA GLU A 38 9.01 16.31 -4.84
C GLU A 38 10.39 16.55 -5.51
N HIS A 39 11.36 17.10 -4.78
CA HIS A 39 12.72 17.31 -5.31
C HIS A 39 13.46 16.01 -5.59
N LEU A 40 13.04 14.90 -4.96
CA LEU A 40 13.62 13.56 -5.21
C LEU A 40 13.35 13.06 -6.62
N ILE A 41 12.31 13.56 -7.29
CA ILE A 41 11.96 13.20 -8.67
C ILE A 41 13.07 13.63 -9.64
N ASP A 42 13.63 14.82 -9.41
CA ASP A 42 14.68 15.41 -10.26
C ASP A 42 16.10 15.16 -9.71
N ASP A 43 16.23 14.39 -8.64
CA ASP A 43 17.53 14.10 -8.04
C ASP A 43 18.33 13.15 -8.94
N LYS A 44 19.47 13.63 -9.42
CA LYS A 44 20.35 12.90 -10.34
C LYS A 44 20.84 11.55 -9.80
N ARG A 45 20.88 11.39 -8.48
CA ARG A 45 21.27 10.10 -7.85
C ARG A 45 20.30 8.99 -8.21
N PHE A 46 19.04 9.32 -8.43
CA PHE A 46 17.93 8.36 -8.55
C PHE A 46 17.31 8.33 -9.94
N HIS A 47 17.56 9.35 -10.75
CA HIS A 47 16.87 9.59 -12.03
C HIS A 47 16.90 8.37 -12.96
N ASP A 48 18.08 7.85 -13.28
CA ASP A 48 18.24 6.74 -14.26
C ASP A 48 17.54 5.46 -13.77
N GLU A 49 17.64 5.17 -12.47
CA GLU A 49 16.96 4.00 -11.92
C GLU A 49 15.43 4.21 -11.85
N ALA A 50 14.96 5.40 -11.51
CA ALA A 50 13.53 5.70 -11.53
C ALA A 50 12.94 5.58 -12.95
N GLU A 51 13.66 6.04 -13.98
CA GLU A 51 13.25 5.84 -15.38
C GLU A 51 13.24 4.36 -15.78
N LEU A 52 14.21 3.57 -15.31
CA LEU A 52 14.22 2.13 -15.52
C LEU A 52 13.01 1.44 -14.86
N GLN A 53 12.67 1.83 -13.62
CA GLN A 53 11.49 1.30 -12.92
C GLN A 53 10.20 1.67 -13.67
N ALA A 54 10.09 2.91 -14.15
CA ALA A 54 8.95 3.34 -14.97
C ALA A 54 8.85 2.54 -16.28
N TYR A 55 9.98 2.27 -16.93
CA TYR A 55 10.03 1.44 -18.13
C TYR A 55 9.61 -0.01 -17.83
N MET A 56 10.06 -0.59 -16.71
CA MET A 56 9.63 -1.94 -16.31
C MET A 56 8.13 -2.02 -16.08
N GLN A 57 7.53 -1.03 -15.41
CA GLN A 57 6.08 -0.96 -15.21
C GLN A 57 5.32 -0.81 -16.54
N TYR A 58 5.85 -0.01 -17.47
CA TYR A 58 5.28 0.09 -18.81
C TYR A 58 5.33 -1.25 -19.56
N ARG A 59 6.44 -1.96 -19.51
CA ARG A 59 6.57 -3.29 -20.14
C ARG A 59 5.66 -4.32 -19.51
N PHE A 60 5.50 -4.26 -18.18
CA PHE A 60 4.53 -5.07 -17.46
C PHE A 60 3.10 -4.80 -17.95
N ASP A 61 2.69 -3.54 -18.03
CA ASP A 61 1.35 -3.17 -18.49
C ASP A 61 1.05 -3.73 -19.89
N LEU A 62 2.01 -3.65 -20.82
CA LEU A 62 1.86 -4.21 -22.16
C LEU A 62 1.67 -5.73 -22.13
N ALA A 63 2.56 -6.44 -21.44
CA ALA A 63 2.50 -7.90 -21.34
C ALA A 63 1.22 -8.36 -20.61
N TRP A 64 0.80 -7.62 -19.58
CA TRP A 64 -0.43 -7.88 -18.86
C TRP A 64 -1.67 -7.73 -19.76
N CYS A 65 -1.74 -6.64 -20.53
CA CYS A 65 -2.82 -6.44 -21.50
C CYS A 65 -2.89 -7.57 -22.53
N GLU A 66 -1.75 -8.04 -23.05
CA GLU A 66 -1.70 -9.17 -23.97
C GLU A 66 -2.21 -10.46 -23.32
N LEU A 67 -1.79 -10.74 -22.07
CA LEU A 67 -2.24 -11.89 -21.30
C LEU A 67 -3.75 -11.85 -21.05
N MET A 68 -4.27 -10.70 -20.60
CA MET A 68 -5.71 -10.54 -20.36
C MET A 68 -6.53 -10.73 -21.63
N ASN A 69 -6.08 -10.16 -22.76
CA ASN A 69 -6.72 -10.37 -24.05
C ASN A 69 -6.71 -11.85 -24.47
N TYR A 70 -5.64 -12.57 -24.19
CA TYR A 70 -5.56 -14.01 -24.46
C TYR A 70 -6.52 -14.80 -23.57
N ALA A 71 -6.55 -14.51 -22.26
CA ALA A 71 -7.46 -15.15 -21.29
C ALA A 71 -8.93 -14.96 -21.70
N HIS A 72 -9.31 -13.72 -22.03
CA HIS A 72 -10.68 -13.38 -22.44
C HIS A 72 -11.10 -14.10 -23.73
N LYS A 73 -10.19 -14.23 -24.71
CA LYS A 73 -10.46 -15.04 -25.93
C LYS A 73 -10.69 -16.52 -25.63
N LYS A 74 -10.24 -17.00 -24.47
CA LYS A 74 -10.47 -18.37 -23.98
C LYS A 74 -11.65 -18.47 -23.02
N GLY A 75 -12.37 -17.38 -22.76
CA GLY A 75 -13.49 -17.34 -21.82
C GLY A 75 -13.04 -17.40 -20.35
N ILE A 76 -11.79 -17.02 -20.04
CA ILE A 76 -11.22 -17.03 -18.70
C ILE A 76 -11.28 -15.62 -18.13
N GLU A 77 -11.86 -15.48 -16.94
CA GLU A 77 -11.80 -14.26 -16.12
C GLU A 77 -10.66 -14.38 -15.11
N VAL A 78 -10.00 -13.27 -14.82
CA VAL A 78 -8.91 -13.20 -13.85
C VAL A 78 -9.37 -12.46 -12.60
N ILE A 79 -9.23 -13.09 -11.44
CA ILE A 79 -9.57 -12.51 -10.14
C ILE A 79 -8.28 -12.02 -9.49
N GLY A 80 -8.20 -10.70 -9.26
CA GLY A 80 -7.11 -10.09 -8.50
C GLY A 80 -7.36 -10.21 -6.99
N ASP A 81 -6.28 -10.18 -6.23
CA ASP A 81 -6.32 -10.21 -4.77
C ASP A 81 -5.57 -9.02 -4.20
N ILE A 82 -6.25 -8.20 -3.39
CA ILE A 82 -5.67 -7.02 -2.76
C ILE A 82 -5.57 -7.27 -1.26
N PRO A 83 -4.35 -7.31 -0.69
CA PRO A 83 -4.19 -7.30 0.76
C PRO A 83 -4.72 -5.99 1.34
N MET A 84 -5.35 -6.04 2.51
CA MET A 84 -5.83 -4.83 3.18
C MET A 84 -4.67 -3.88 3.50
N TYR A 85 -3.64 -4.39 4.15
CA TYR A 85 -2.52 -3.58 4.61
C TYR A 85 -1.37 -3.54 3.60
N VAL A 86 -0.50 -2.54 3.77
CA VAL A 86 0.78 -2.42 3.06
C VAL A 86 1.93 -2.58 4.05
N SER A 87 3.11 -2.90 3.54
CA SER A 87 4.31 -2.98 4.37
C SER A 87 4.66 -1.60 4.95
N ASP A 88 5.20 -1.59 6.17
CA ASP A 88 5.80 -0.39 6.74
C ASP A 88 6.96 0.13 5.87
N ASP A 89 7.79 -0.78 5.35
CA ASP A 89 8.84 -0.46 4.38
C ASP A 89 8.27 -0.54 2.94
N SER A 90 7.47 0.46 2.57
CA SER A 90 6.78 0.56 1.28
C SER A 90 6.79 1.98 0.73
N ALA A 91 6.58 2.10 -0.58
CA ALA A 91 6.39 3.38 -1.25
C ALA A 91 5.21 4.16 -0.67
N ASP A 92 4.11 3.47 -0.34
CA ASP A 92 2.90 4.08 0.22
C ASP A 92 3.16 4.72 1.58
N ALA A 93 3.73 3.97 2.53
CA ALA A 93 4.03 4.46 3.86
C ALA A 93 5.12 5.57 3.85
N TRP A 94 5.99 5.58 2.85
CA TRP A 94 7.02 6.59 2.68
C TRP A 94 6.50 7.88 2.05
N SER A 95 5.65 7.78 1.02
CA SER A 95 5.20 8.92 0.24
C SER A 95 3.90 9.55 0.73
N GLU A 96 3.07 8.80 1.45
CA GLU A 96 1.79 9.26 1.99
C GLU A 96 1.63 8.85 3.47
N PRO A 97 2.59 9.22 4.35
CA PRO A 97 2.63 8.79 5.74
C PRO A 97 1.41 9.22 6.55
N GLU A 98 0.71 10.27 6.14
CA GLU A 98 -0.51 10.77 6.77
C GLU A 98 -1.68 9.78 6.75
N ASN A 99 -1.64 8.80 5.84
CA ASN A 99 -2.64 7.76 5.74
C ASN A 99 -2.49 6.64 6.78
N PHE A 100 -1.39 6.64 7.52
CA PHE A 100 -1.00 5.56 8.42
C PHE A 100 -0.69 6.07 9.83
N TRP A 101 -0.84 5.20 10.83
CA TRP A 101 -0.42 5.49 12.20
C TRP A 101 1.09 5.38 12.33
N LEU A 102 1.79 6.43 11.90
CA LEU A 102 3.25 6.55 11.97
C LEU A 102 3.65 7.67 12.94
N SER A 103 4.83 7.50 13.54
CA SER A 103 5.50 8.54 14.34
C SER A 103 6.09 9.64 13.44
N ASP A 104 6.56 10.72 14.05
CA ASP A 104 7.29 11.77 13.33
C ASP A 104 8.58 11.27 12.66
N THR A 105 9.11 10.14 13.11
CA THR A 105 10.26 9.48 12.47
C THR A 105 9.86 8.50 11.37
N GLY A 106 8.57 8.38 11.07
CA GLY A 106 8.03 7.49 10.05
C GLY A 106 7.87 6.02 10.49
N LYS A 107 8.16 5.66 11.74
CA LYS A 107 7.97 4.29 12.25
C LYS A 107 6.52 4.07 12.64
N ALA A 108 5.99 2.87 12.37
CA ALA A 108 4.66 2.50 12.80
C ALA A 108 4.52 2.60 14.33
N ILE A 109 3.43 3.21 14.80
CA ILE A 109 3.04 3.28 16.22
C ILE A 109 1.87 2.36 16.54
N GLU A 110 1.07 2.02 15.54
CA GLU A 110 -0.01 1.04 15.60
C GLU A 110 0.15 0.07 14.43
N ILE A 111 0.20 -1.22 14.72
CA ILE A 111 0.40 -2.28 13.72
C ILE A 111 -0.78 -3.25 13.70
N SER A 112 -0.98 -3.86 12.56
CA SER A 112 -2.04 -4.84 12.35
C SER A 112 -1.68 -6.21 12.91
N GLY A 113 -2.71 -6.97 13.25
CA GLY A 113 -2.62 -8.34 13.70
C GLY A 113 -3.99 -9.02 13.80
N ALA A 114 -4.03 -10.16 14.44
CA ALA A 114 -5.25 -10.87 14.78
C ALA A 114 -5.17 -11.37 16.23
N PRO A 115 -6.28 -11.31 16.98
CA PRO A 115 -6.30 -11.81 18.36
C PRO A 115 -6.07 -13.32 18.40
N PRO A 116 -5.76 -13.89 19.58
CA PRO A 116 -5.71 -15.34 19.76
C PRO A 116 -6.97 -16.04 19.30
N ASP A 117 -6.79 -17.17 18.61
CA ASP A 117 -7.85 -18.06 18.17
C ASP A 117 -7.43 -19.52 18.29
N ASN A 118 -8.28 -20.45 17.83
CA ASN A 118 -8.01 -21.90 17.93
C ASN A 118 -6.83 -22.36 17.04
N PHE A 119 -6.44 -21.57 16.03
CA PHE A 119 -5.33 -21.87 15.11
C PHE A 119 -4.03 -21.17 15.53
N ALA A 120 -4.15 -20.02 16.18
CA ALA A 120 -3.04 -19.21 16.66
C ALA A 120 -3.30 -18.77 18.12
N PRO A 121 -3.00 -19.65 19.11
CA PRO A 121 -3.29 -19.37 20.53
C PRO A 121 -2.61 -18.10 21.08
N GLU A 122 -1.46 -17.70 20.51
CA GLU A 122 -0.75 -16.46 20.89
C GLU A 122 -1.24 -15.25 20.07
N GLY A 123 -2.19 -15.44 19.15
CA GLY A 123 -2.58 -14.45 18.15
C GLY A 123 -1.51 -14.24 17.08
N GLN A 124 -1.72 -13.25 16.24
CA GLN A 124 -0.82 -12.94 15.14
C GLN A 124 -0.43 -11.44 15.17
N VAL A 125 0.85 -11.17 14.98
CA VAL A 125 1.38 -9.82 14.77
C VAL A 125 1.84 -9.73 13.32
N TRP A 126 1.13 -8.98 12.48
CA TRP A 126 1.47 -8.87 11.04
C TRP A 126 2.48 -7.76 10.77
N GLY A 127 2.54 -6.74 11.64
CA GLY A 127 3.57 -5.71 11.58
C GLY A 127 3.32 -4.58 10.57
N ASN A 128 2.24 -4.65 9.80
CA ASN A 128 1.87 -3.57 8.88
C ASN A 128 1.28 -2.38 9.65
N PRO A 129 1.60 -1.13 9.30
CA PRO A 129 0.96 0.03 9.92
C PRO A 129 -0.54 0.03 9.69
N THR A 130 -1.32 0.39 10.71
CA THR A 130 -2.76 0.55 10.56
C THR A 130 -3.11 1.91 9.97
N PHE A 131 -4.30 2.01 9.38
CA PHE A 131 -4.73 3.20 8.65
C PHE A 131 -5.27 4.31 9.56
N ARG A 132 -5.04 5.55 9.18
CA ARG A 132 -5.67 6.74 9.70
C ARG A 132 -7.01 6.97 8.97
N TRP A 133 -8.03 6.16 9.29
CA TRP A 133 -9.35 6.25 8.66
C TRP A 133 -10.01 7.61 8.79
N ASP A 134 -9.73 8.34 9.88
CA ASP A 134 -10.12 9.72 10.10
C ASP A 134 -9.61 10.65 9.00
N ARG A 135 -8.30 10.57 8.71
CA ARG A 135 -7.66 11.37 7.66
C ARG A 135 -8.08 10.96 6.26
N MET A 136 -8.16 9.65 6.03
CA MET A 136 -8.62 9.16 4.73
C MET A 136 -10.06 9.60 4.41
N LYS A 137 -10.92 9.67 5.42
CA LYS A 137 -12.30 10.17 5.24
C LYS A 137 -12.32 11.64 4.83
N GLU A 138 -11.46 12.50 5.38
CA GLU A 138 -11.39 13.93 5.06
C GLU A 138 -11.12 14.19 3.57
N ASN A 139 -10.40 13.29 2.89
CA ASN A 139 -10.08 13.40 1.46
C ASN A 139 -10.88 12.42 0.56
N GLY A 140 -12.01 11.87 1.07
CA GLY A 140 -12.84 10.94 0.32
C GLY A 140 -12.16 9.59 0.05
N TYR A 141 -11.33 9.12 0.97
CA TYR A 141 -10.59 7.85 0.85
C TYR A 141 -9.76 7.74 -0.43
N ARG A 142 -9.21 8.86 -0.92
CA ARG A 142 -8.52 8.97 -2.20
C ARG A 142 -7.54 7.83 -2.44
N TRP A 143 -6.67 7.52 -1.48
CA TRP A 143 -5.70 6.43 -1.59
C TRP A 143 -6.35 5.06 -1.89
N TRP A 144 -7.46 4.75 -1.21
CA TRP A 144 -8.22 3.52 -1.45
C TRP A 144 -8.93 3.55 -2.80
N MET A 145 -9.48 4.69 -3.20
CA MET A 145 -10.14 4.85 -4.51
C MET A 145 -9.14 4.64 -5.66
N ASP A 146 -7.94 5.18 -5.55
CA ASP A 146 -6.89 5.01 -6.55
C ASP A 146 -6.40 3.57 -6.61
N ARG A 147 -6.24 2.92 -5.45
CA ARG A 147 -5.88 1.51 -5.34
C ARG A 147 -6.93 0.58 -5.97
N LEU A 148 -8.20 0.82 -5.69
CA LEU A 148 -9.31 0.06 -6.30
C LEU A 148 -9.38 0.29 -7.80
N ARG A 149 -9.29 1.54 -8.28
CA ARG A 149 -9.25 1.83 -9.73
C ARG A 149 -8.10 1.11 -10.41
N ARG A 150 -6.91 1.11 -9.80
CA ARG A 150 -5.78 0.37 -10.37
C ARG A 150 -6.06 -1.11 -10.42
N ALA A 151 -6.58 -1.72 -9.38
CA ALA A 151 -6.91 -3.14 -9.35
C ALA A 151 -7.96 -3.50 -10.42
N PHE A 152 -9.05 -2.75 -10.53
CA PHE A 152 -10.07 -2.96 -11.57
C PHE A 152 -9.58 -2.66 -12.99
N SER A 153 -8.47 -1.92 -13.14
CA SER A 153 -7.82 -1.77 -14.45
C SER A 153 -6.97 -2.97 -14.86
N LEU A 154 -6.65 -3.84 -13.91
CA LEU A 154 -5.81 -5.02 -14.12
C LEU A 154 -6.61 -6.32 -14.17
N TYR A 155 -7.71 -6.41 -13.43
CA TYR A 155 -8.45 -7.65 -13.20
C TYR A 155 -9.94 -7.49 -13.56
N ASP A 156 -10.58 -8.60 -13.89
CA ASP A 156 -12.03 -8.64 -14.14
C ASP A 156 -12.83 -8.55 -12.85
N ARG A 157 -12.29 -9.16 -11.80
CA ARG A 157 -12.84 -9.13 -10.44
C ARG A 157 -11.72 -8.92 -9.44
N VAL A 158 -12.06 -8.37 -8.27
CA VAL A 158 -11.10 -8.12 -7.21
C VAL A 158 -11.63 -8.71 -5.90
N ARG A 159 -10.82 -9.55 -5.27
CA ARG A 159 -11.01 -9.99 -3.90
C ARG A 159 -10.29 -8.98 -2.99
N LEU A 160 -10.98 -8.51 -1.95
CA LEU A 160 -10.36 -7.76 -0.86
C LEU A 160 -10.07 -8.71 0.29
N ASP A 161 -8.79 -8.92 0.56
CA ASP A 161 -8.40 -9.76 1.68
C ASP A 161 -8.66 -9.07 3.02
N HIS A 162 -8.83 -9.85 4.08
CA HIS A 162 -9.15 -9.36 5.42
C HIS A 162 -10.33 -8.36 5.44
N PHE A 163 -11.42 -8.65 4.71
CA PHE A 163 -12.56 -7.75 4.52
C PHE A 163 -13.19 -7.28 5.85
N LEU A 164 -13.11 -8.12 6.90
CA LEU A 164 -13.56 -7.76 8.24
C LEU A 164 -12.90 -6.45 8.74
N GLY A 165 -11.67 -6.18 8.36
CA GLY A 165 -10.91 -5.00 8.76
C GLY A 165 -11.54 -3.67 8.31
N PHE A 166 -12.40 -3.69 7.29
CA PHE A 166 -13.18 -2.50 6.90
C PHE A 166 -14.33 -2.21 7.88
N HIS A 167 -14.81 -3.21 8.61
CA HIS A 167 -15.78 -3.04 9.68
C HIS A 167 -15.08 -2.79 11.02
N SER A 168 -14.17 -3.70 11.38
CA SER A 168 -13.36 -3.64 12.60
C SER A 168 -12.03 -4.34 12.38
N TYR A 169 -10.96 -3.78 12.90
CA TYR A 169 -9.62 -4.33 12.78
C TYR A 169 -8.92 -4.41 14.13
N PHE A 170 -8.01 -5.37 14.25
CA PHE A 170 -7.23 -5.56 15.46
C PHE A 170 -5.94 -4.77 15.36
N SER A 171 -5.77 -3.80 16.25
CA SER A 171 -4.60 -2.91 16.31
C SER A 171 -3.76 -3.23 17.54
N ILE A 172 -2.46 -3.32 17.35
CA ILE A 172 -1.49 -3.62 18.39
C ILE A 172 -0.53 -2.44 18.46
N PRO A 173 -0.27 -1.84 19.64
CA PRO A 173 0.77 -0.84 19.78
C PRO A 173 2.12 -1.42 19.36
N ALA A 174 2.89 -0.71 18.52
CA ALA A 174 4.13 -1.22 17.98
C ALA A 174 5.12 -1.60 19.09
N GLY A 175 5.76 -2.75 18.96
CA GLY A 175 6.69 -3.30 19.95
C GLY A 175 6.02 -3.99 21.16
N LYS A 176 4.68 -4.11 21.15
CA LYS A 176 3.92 -4.83 22.17
C LYS A 176 3.52 -6.23 21.69
N ALA A 177 3.10 -7.06 22.65
CA ALA A 177 2.58 -8.39 22.36
C ALA A 177 1.16 -8.30 21.76
N CYS A 178 0.72 -9.35 21.07
CA CYS A 178 -0.64 -9.45 20.54
C CYS A 178 -1.71 -9.24 21.64
N ALA A 179 -1.46 -9.72 22.86
CA ALA A 179 -2.36 -9.56 24.00
C ALA A 179 -2.64 -8.10 24.39
N ASP A 180 -1.76 -7.17 24.02
CA ASP A 180 -1.93 -5.72 24.25
C ASP A 180 -2.78 -5.05 23.15
N GLY A 181 -3.19 -5.81 22.14
CA GLY A 181 -3.99 -5.33 21.03
C GLY A 181 -5.46 -5.09 21.40
N ARG A 182 -6.14 -4.34 20.53
CA ARG A 182 -7.56 -4.00 20.69
C ARG A 182 -8.28 -3.91 19.36
N TRP A 183 -9.57 -4.17 19.39
CA TRP A 183 -10.44 -3.94 18.25
C TRP A 183 -10.76 -2.46 18.11
N LEU A 184 -10.59 -1.95 16.88
CA LEU A 184 -10.94 -0.59 16.49
C LEU A 184 -11.93 -0.62 15.33
N ALA A 185 -12.76 0.41 15.21
CA ALA A 185 -13.69 0.54 14.10
C ALA A 185 -12.96 0.88 12.79
N GLY A 186 -13.31 0.18 11.72
CA GLY A 186 -12.90 0.49 10.36
C GLY A 186 -13.80 1.60 9.75
N PRO A 187 -13.60 1.94 8.46
CA PRO A 187 -14.37 2.99 7.78
C PRO A 187 -15.81 2.59 7.53
N GLY A 188 -16.15 1.32 7.68
CA GLY A 188 -17.49 0.80 7.45
C GLY A 188 -17.96 0.98 6.00
N LYS A 189 -19.26 1.22 5.84
CA LYS A 189 -19.90 1.39 4.54
C LYS A 189 -19.52 2.68 3.83
N ASP A 190 -19.03 3.70 4.55
CA ASP A 190 -18.70 5.01 3.98
C ASP A 190 -17.68 4.92 2.85
N LEU A 191 -16.63 4.10 3.05
CA LEU A 191 -15.61 3.86 2.02
C LEU A 191 -16.23 3.24 0.76
N PHE A 192 -17.09 2.23 0.94
CA PHE A 192 -17.70 1.54 -0.20
C PHE A 192 -18.74 2.42 -0.89
N GLN A 193 -19.46 3.26 -0.16
CA GLN A 193 -20.37 4.24 -0.78
C GLN A 193 -19.58 5.18 -1.69
N THR A 194 -18.45 5.71 -1.22
CA THR A 194 -17.56 6.56 -2.04
C THR A 194 -17.02 5.82 -3.28
N ALA A 195 -16.86 4.50 -3.19
CA ALA A 195 -16.39 3.72 -4.34
C ALA A 195 -17.49 3.44 -5.38
N TYR A 196 -18.78 3.52 -5.00
CA TYR A 196 -19.91 3.34 -5.90
C TYR A 196 -20.38 4.64 -6.57
N ASP A 197 -20.13 5.79 -5.92
CA ASP A 197 -20.46 7.12 -6.44
C ASP A 197 -19.43 7.57 -7.50
#